data_506827d893421580993ef26177b952d7
#
_entry.id   506827d893421580993ef26177b952d7
#
_cell.length_a   1.000
_cell.length_b   1.000
_cell.length_c   1.000
_cell.angle_alpha   90.00
_cell.angle_beta   90.00
_cell.angle_gamma   90.00
#
_symmetry.space_group_name_H-M   'P 1'
#
loop_
_entity.id
_entity.type
_entity.pdbx_description
1 polymer ?
#
loop_
_entity_poly.entity_id
_entity_poly.type
_entity_poly.pdbx_seq_one_letter_code
_entity_poly.pdbx_strand_id
1 'polypeptide(L)'
;LGTSVEALQALLLALATSEAIQLRRDGSLVRDPGDMGRALRTKTQIRGLTVRLEPPPDRDAARRLRTVHRLLTGRDATPDDTAAIAGEIVEWAQSHAGEVQSVQQFAQQAFENVAIQGLTELLKQAAADPSSVDAAAFSEESIKTEAESFRRAYRLRLGDQTDLWEQFVEARDDLSVNAPMATVTQKLEGATNGEIPEPHALRSLLQDVQQYREQQKQEVEDSGEDEDYETGEDETPDTDLDDFTDKFGPDDTEQTKERLQALIDRLDEEAAGQIVLIQQP
;
A
#
# COMPACT_ATOMS: atom_id res chain seq x y z
N LEU A 1 23.14 0.72 -58.45
CA LEU A 1 23.56 -0.25 -57.43
C LEU A 1 22.33 -0.90 -56.86
N GLY A 2 21.87 -2.07 -57.45
CA GLY A 2 20.73 -2.82 -56.93
C GLY A 2 21.17 -3.64 -55.74
N THR A 3 20.62 -3.35 -54.57
CA THR A 3 20.72 -4.25 -53.42
C THR A 3 20.05 -5.57 -53.77
N SER A 4 20.73 -6.70 -53.56
CA SER A 4 20.09 -8.00 -53.81
C SER A 4 18.91 -8.20 -52.81
N VAL A 5 17.94 -8.95 -53.25
CA VAL A 5 16.74 -9.23 -52.39
C VAL A 5 17.18 -9.93 -51.11
N GLU A 6 18.23 -10.78 -51.20
CA GLU A 6 18.79 -11.48 -50.07
C GLU A 6 19.46 -10.52 -49.04
N ALA A 7 20.17 -9.50 -49.55
CA ALA A 7 20.78 -8.49 -48.64
C ALA A 7 19.70 -7.66 -47.93
N LEU A 8 18.61 -7.31 -48.64
CA LEU A 8 17.48 -6.62 -48.02
C LEU A 8 16.77 -7.48 -46.97
N GLN A 9 16.56 -8.75 -47.27
CA GLN A 9 15.98 -9.75 -46.36
C GLN A 9 16.83 -9.86 -45.06
N ALA A 10 18.14 -10.05 -45.22
CA ALA A 10 19.06 -10.18 -44.11
C ALA A 10 19.09 -8.91 -43.24
N LEU A 11 19.07 -7.72 -43.87
CA LEU A 11 19.00 -6.46 -43.15
C LEU A 11 17.70 -6.29 -42.38
N LEU A 12 16.54 -6.54 -43.03
CA LEU A 12 15.24 -6.40 -42.36
C LEU A 12 15.10 -7.42 -41.21
N LEU A 13 15.58 -8.64 -41.42
CA LEU A 13 15.57 -9.66 -40.38
C LEU A 13 16.47 -9.26 -39.20
N ALA A 14 17.68 -8.80 -39.46
CA ALA A 14 18.61 -8.33 -38.43
C ALA A 14 18.03 -7.14 -37.63
N LEU A 15 17.46 -6.16 -38.34
CA LEU A 15 16.84 -4.99 -37.71
C LEU A 15 15.57 -5.36 -36.92
N ALA A 16 14.76 -6.29 -37.40
CA ALA A 16 13.57 -6.77 -36.68
C ALA A 16 13.97 -7.62 -35.45
N THR A 17 14.99 -8.46 -35.57
CA THR A 17 15.52 -9.27 -34.45
C THR A 17 16.20 -8.39 -33.38
N SER A 18 16.80 -7.27 -33.78
CA SER A 18 17.37 -6.28 -32.85
C SER A 18 16.35 -5.29 -32.31
N GLU A 19 15.05 -5.48 -32.64
CA GLU A 19 13.96 -4.60 -32.25
C GLU A 19 14.11 -3.14 -32.72
N ALA A 20 14.99 -2.88 -33.71
CA ALA A 20 15.15 -1.55 -34.30
C ALA A 20 14.02 -1.16 -35.25
N ILE A 21 13.28 -2.17 -35.77
CA ILE A 21 12.10 -2.00 -36.61
C ILE A 21 11.00 -2.98 -36.24
N GLN A 22 9.75 -2.56 -36.43
CA GLN A 22 8.58 -3.46 -36.42
C GLN A 22 8.20 -3.81 -37.87
N LEU A 23 8.01 -5.10 -38.14
CA LEU A 23 7.42 -5.58 -39.37
C LEU A 23 5.93 -5.84 -39.15
N ARG A 24 5.06 -5.19 -39.97
CA ARG A 24 3.63 -5.40 -39.92
C ARG A 24 3.11 -5.90 -41.29
N ARG A 25 2.23 -6.85 -41.23
CA ARG A 25 1.52 -7.34 -42.43
C ARG A 25 0.02 -7.20 -42.19
N ASP A 26 -0.65 -6.49 -43.08
CA ASP A 26 -2.10 -6.24 -42.98
C ASP A 26 -2.49 -5.66 -41.59
N GLY A 27 -1.65 -4.77 -41.03
CA GLY A 27 -1.83 -4.19 -39.71
C GLY A 27 -1.36 -5.04 -38.51
N SER A 28 -1.17 -6.36 -38.72
CA SER A 28 -0.74 -7.29 -37.69
C SER A 28 0.80 -7.31 -37.54
N LEU A 29 1.29 -7.33 -36.31
CA LEU A 29 2.72 -7.38 -36.02
C LEU A 29 3.27 -8.79 -36.28
N VAL A 30 4.39 -8.88 -37.03
CA VAL A 30 5.07 -10.15 -37.33
C VAL A 30 6.21 -10.28 -36.29
N ARG A 31 6.01 -11.09 -35.27
CA ARG A 31 6.98 -11.25 -34.15
C ARG A 31 7.79 -12.55 -34.19
N ASP A 32 7.13 -13.65 -34.59
CA ASP A 32 7.79 -14.97 -34.64
C ASP A 32 8.90 -14.97 -35.70
N PRO A 33 10.12 -15.42 -35.39
CA PRO A 33 11.21 -15.57 -36.36
C PRO A 33 10.84 -16.44 -37.58
N GLY A 34 10.02 -17.47 -37.41
CA GLY A 34 9.51 -18.29 -38.48
C GLY A 34 8.53 -17.53 -39.40
N ASP A 35 7.68 -16.68 -38.83
CA ASP A 35 6.78 -15.81 -39.58
C ASP A 35 7.52 -14.66 -40.26
N MET A 36 8.55 -14.08 -39.61
CA MET A 36 9.45 -13.12 -40.25
C MET A 36 10.15 -13.74 -41.46
N GLY A 37 10.72 -14.93 -41.31
CA GLY A 37 11.34 -15.64 -42.42
C GLY A 37 10.36 -15.91 -43.58
N ARG A 38 9.10 -16.24 -43.30
CA ARG A 38 8.03 -16.38 -44.28
C ARG A 38 7.64 -15.05 -44.92
N ALA A 39 7.45 -14.02 -44.13
CA ALA A 39 7.07 -12.68 -44.61
C ALA A 39 8.13 -12.01 -45.47
N LEU A 40 9.40 -12.35 -45.28
CA LEU A 40 10.53 -11.80 -46.02
C LEU A 40 10.95 -12.68 -47.21
N ARG A 41 10.32 -13.83 -47.45
CA ARG A 41 10.80 -14.84 -48.39
C ARG A 41 10.80 -14.42 -49.87
N THR A 42 9.89 -13.57 -50.28
CA THR A 42 9.77 -13.13 -51.67
C THR A 42 9.65 -11.62 -51.78
N LYS A 43 10.06 -11.05 -52.94
CA LYS A 43 9.95 -9.63 -53.23
C LYS A 43 8.51 -9.10 -53.11
N THR A 44 7.53 -9.94 -53.48
CA THR A 44 6.10 -9.59 -53.37
C THR A 44 5.65 -9.53 -51.90
N GLN A 45 6.10 -10.46 -51.08
CA GLN A 45 5.80 -10.45 -49.64
C GLN A 45 6.43 -9.25 -48.92
N ILE A 46 7.67 -8.91 -49.24
CA ILE A 46 8.36 -7.73 -48.69
C ILE A 46 7.63 -6.44 -49.06
N ARG A 47 7.10 -6.34 -50.31
CA ARG A 47 6.32 -5.16 -50.71
C ARG A 47 5.00 -4.99 -49.97
N GLY A 48 4.44 -6.05 -49.41
CA GLY A 48 3.25 -6.02 -48.56
C GLY A 48 3.51 -5.75 -47.09
N LEU A 49 4.78 -5.56 -46.70
CA LEU A 49 5.13 -5.23 -45.31
C LEU A 49 5.19 -3.74 -45.08
N THR A 50 4.64 -3.33 -43.97
CA THR A 50 4.88 -2.00 -43.40
C THR A 50 6.04 -2.11 -42.40
N VAL A 51 7.08 -1.30 -42.62
CA VAL A 51 8.23 -1.20 -41.71
C VAL A 51 8.05 0.04 -40.88
N ARG A 52 8.00 -0.09 -39.56
CA ARG A 52 7.97 1.00 -38.62
C ARG A 52 9.32 1.07 -37.91
N LEU A 53 9.96 2.23 -37.92
CA LEU A 53 11.16 2.45 -37.10
C LEU A 53 10.71 2.51 -35.64
N GLU A 54 11.29 1.67 -34.83
CA GLU A 54 11.21 1.80 -33.38
C GLU A 54 12.45 2.50 -32.88
N PRO A 55 12.33 3.44 -31.94
CA PRO A 55 13.50 3.90 -31.21
C PRO A 55 14.15 2.68 -30.54
N PRO A 56 15.49 2.65 -30.38
CA PRO A 56 16.14 1.58 -29.65
C PRO A 56 15.44 1.39 -28.30
N PRO A 57 15.22 0.12 -27.89
CA PRO A 57 14.49 -0.16 -26.65
C PRO A 57 15.19 0.59 -25.51
N ASP A 58 14.43 1.40 -24.81
CA ASP A 58 14.91 2.08 -23.60
C ASP A 58 15.20 1.00 -22.55
N ARG A 59 16.49 0.68 -22.39
CA ARG A 59 16.92 -0.35 -21.44
C ARG A 59 16.52 -0.02 -20.02
N ASP A 60 16.42 1.26 -19.69
CA ASP A 60 16.01 1.71 -18.37
C ASP A 60 14.49 1.52 -18.20
N ALA A 61 13.69 1.80 -19.24
CA ALA A 61 12.25 1.50 -19.23
C ALA A 61 11.98 0.01 -19.08
N ALA A 62 12.70 -0.85 -19.83
CA ALA A 62 12.58 -2.29 -19.69
C ALA A 62 12.98 -2.78 -18.29
N ARG A 63 14.01 -2.19 -17.69
CA ARG A 63 14.42 -2.49 -16.31
C ARG A 63 13.38 -2.06 -15.29
N ARG A 64 12.80 -0.86 -15.44
CA ARG A 64 11.73 -0.38 -14.57
C ARG A 64 10.51 -1.29 -14.64
N LEU A 65 10.06 -1.63 -15.86
CA LEU A 65 8.94 -2.54 -16.08
C LEU A 65 9.13 -3.90 -15.39
N ARG A 66 10.32 -4.51 -15.50
CA ARG A 66 10.65 -5.76 -14.78
C ARG A 66 10.60 -5.57 -13.27
N THR A 67 11.03 -4.42 -12.77
CA THR A 67 10.95 -4.11 -11.34
C THR A 67 9.49 -4.01 -10.89
N VAL A 68 8.64 -3.28 -11.61
CA VAL A 68 7.20 -3.18 -11.34
C VAL A 68 6.54 -4.56 -11.36
N HIS A 69 6.80 -5.35 -12.40
CA HIS A 69 6.29 -6.72 -12.49
C HIS A 69 6.67 -7.56 -11.24
N ARG A 70 7.95 -7.56 -10.86
CA ARG A 70 8.41 -8.29 -9.67
C ARG A 70 7.77 -7.81 -8.38
N LEU A 71 7.59 -6.51 -8.23
CA LEU A 71 6.95 -5.92 -7.04
C LEU A 71 5.48 -6.34 -6.93
N LEU A 72 4.75 -6.40 -8.03
CA LEU A 72 3.34 -6.80 -8.06
C LEU A 72 3.17 -8.31 -7.91
N THR A 73 3.85 -9.10 -8.74
CA THR A 73 3.64 -10.55 -8.83
C THR A 73 4.47 -11.36 -7.82
N GLY A 74 5.52 -10.77 -7.26
CA GLY A 74 6.50 -11.46 -6.41
C GLY A 74 7.44 -12.41 -7.19
N ARG A 75 7.43 -12.39 -8.52
CA ARG A 75 8.22 -13.27 -9.41
C ARG A 75 9.04 -12.45 -10.37
N ASP A 76 10.17 -12.99 -10.81
CA ASP A 76 10.92 -12.39 -11.90
C ASP A 76 10.20 -12.65 -13.23
N ALA A 77 10.18 -11.64 -14.10
CA ALA A 77 9.57 -11.76 -15.42
C ALA A 77 10.33 -12.78 -16.26
N THR A 78 9.60 -13.76 -16.80
CA THR A 78 10.15 -14.81 -17.66
C THR A 78 10.40 -14.31 -19.10
N PRO A 79 9.52 -13.49 -19.69
CA PRO A 79 9.72 -12.96 -21.03
C PRO A 79 10.80 -11.88 -21.06
N ASP A 80 11.54 -11.85 -22.14
CA ASP A 80 12.45 -10.73 -22.44
C ASP A 80 11.75 -9.55 -23.14
N ASP A 81 10.58 -9.80 -23.72
CA ASP A 81 9.77 -8.80 -24.42
C ASP A 81 8.94 -7.95 -23.43
N THR A 82 9.09 -6.65 -23.53
CA THR A 82 8.37 -5.65 -22.69
C THR A 82 6.84 -5.76 -22.82
N ALA A 83 6.32 -6.06 -24.00
CA ALA A 83 4.88 -6.23 -24.21
C ALA A 83 4.34 -7.50 -23.53
N ALA A 84 5.13 -8.58 -23.48
CA ALA A 84 4.75 -9.79 -22.76
C ALA A 84 4.78 -9.57 -21.24
N ILE A 85 5.79 -8.86 -20.72
CA ILE A 85 5.84 -8.49 -19.30
C ILE A 85 4.65 -7.62 -18.90
N ALA A 86 4.30 -6.62 -19.73
CA ALA A 86 3.11 -5.81 -19.48
C ALA A 86 1.82 -6.66 -19.52
N GLY A 87 1.74 -7.64 -20.40
CA GLY A 87 0.63 -8.62 -20.46
C GLY A 87 0.48 -9.39 -19.14
N GLU A 88 1.59 -9.86 -18.54
CA GLU A 88 1.56 -10.53 -17.24
C GLU A 88 1.09 -9.60 -16.11
N ILE A 89 1.45 -8.31 -16.14
CA ILE A 89 0.94 -7.30 -15.17
C ILE A 89 -0.57 -7.12 -15.34
N VAL A 90 -1.06 -7.05 -16.59
CA VAL A 90 -2.49 -6.93 -16.89
C VAL A 90 -3.28 -8.14 -16.39
N GLU A 91 -2.79 -9.36 -16.65
CA GLU A 91 -3.41 -10.60 -16.15
C GLU A 91 -3.43 -10.64 -14.62
N TRP A 92 -2.33 -10.19 -13.99
CA TRP A 92 -2.28 -10.07 -12.53
C TRP A 92 -3.32 -9.06 -12.03
N ALA A 93 -3.42 -7.88 -12.64
CA ALA A 93 -4.38 -6.85 -12.25
C ALA A 93 -5.82 -7.34 -12.37
N GLN A 94 -6.16 -8.09 -13.42
CA GLN A 94 -7.49 -8.69 -13.58
C GLN A 94 -7.80 -9.69 -12.48
N SER A 95 -6.83 -10.54 -12.14
CA SER A 95 -7.00 -11.57 -11.11
C SER A 95 -7.08 -11.01 -9.68
N HIS A 96 -6.49 -9.83 -9.43
CA HIS A 96 -6.35 -9.22 -8.10
C HIS A 96 -7.06 -7.86 -7.95
N ALA A 97 -8.05 -7.56 -8.81
CA ALA A 97 -8.72 -6.25 -8.81
C ALA A 97 -9.31 -5.85 -7.44
N GLY A 98 -9.91 -6.80 -6.73
CA GLY A 98 -10.42 -6.59 -5.37
C GLY A 98 -9.32 -6.28 -4.34
N GLU A 99 -8.18 -6.95 -4.46
CA GLU A 99 -7.01 -6.72 -3.59
C GLU A 99 -6.39 -5.35 -3.85
N VAL A 100 -6.27 -4.94 -5.11
CA VAL A 100 -5.79 -3.60 -5.50
C VAL A 100 -6.64 -2.52 -4.85
N GLN A 101 -7.97 -2.67 -4.89
CA GLN A 101 -8.88 -1.73 -4.26
C GLN A 101 -8.74 -1.71 -2.72
N SER A 102 -8.65 -2.89 -2.09
CA SER A 102 -8.46 -3.01 -0.64
C SER A 102 -7.16 -2.36 -0.17
N VAL A 103 -6.06 -2.59 -0.90
CA VAL A 103 -4.76 -1.99 -0.58
C VAL A 103 -4.77 -0.48 -0.78
N GLN A 104 -5.41 0.02 -1.82
CA GLN A 104 -5.56 1.47 -2.04
C GLN A 104 -6.32 2.13 -0.89
N GLN A 105 -7.47 1.58 -0.51
CA GLN A 105 -8.27 2.11 0.60
C GLN A 105 -7.49 2.08 1.92
N PHE A 106 -6.83 0.97 2.21
CA PHE A 106 -5.98 0.83 3.38
C PHE A 106 -4.88 1.90 3.42
N ALA A 107 -4.14 2.07 2.33
CA ALA A 107 -3.04 3.03 2.28
C ALA A 107 -3.53 4.48 2.46
N GLN A 108 -4.67 4.84 1.86
CA GLN A 108 -5.27 6.17 2.00
C GLN A 108 -5.82 6.45 3.41
N GLN A 109 -6.27 5.42 4.12
CA GLN A 109 -6.78 5.55 5.50
C GLN A 109 -5.67 5.55 6.54
N ALA A 110 -4.62 4.77 6.32
CA ALA A 110 -3.56 4.54 7.31
C ALA A 110 -2.41 5.55 7.21
N PHE A 111 -2.22 6.21 6.06
CA PHE A 111 -1.05 7.07 5.80
C PHE A 111 -1.46 8.37 5.10
N GLU A 112 -0.88 9.51 5.51
CA GLU A 112 -1.31 10.82 5.00
C GLU A 112 -0.83 11.13 3.57
N ASN A 113 0.37 10.69 3.19
CA ASN A 113 1.03 11.13 1.96
C ASN A 113 1.60 9.98 1.12
N VAL A 114 0.76 8.97 0.83
CA VAL A 114 1.21 7.79 0.08
C VAL A 114 1.02 7.95 -1.41
N ALA A 115 2.11 7.87 -2.16
CA ALA A 115 2.09 7.87 -3.61
C ALA A 115 1.84 6.44 -4.13
N ILE A 116 0.57 6.08 -4.37
CA ILE A 116 0.15 4.81 -5.00
C ILE A 116 -0.98 5.02 -6.02
N GLN A 117 -1.45 6.25 -6.17
CA GLN A 117 -2.67 6.53 -6.90
C GLN A 117 -2.52 6.30 -8.40
N GLY A 118 -1.42 6.72 -9.01
CA GLY A 118 -1.16 6.53 -10.43
C GLY A 118 -1.09 5.04 -10.81
N LEU A 119 -0.36 4.24 -10.02
CA LEU A 119 -0.28 2.80 -10.22
C LEU A 119 -1.65 2.13 -10.05
N THR A 120 -2.39 2.44 -8.98
CA THR A 120 -3.68 1.78 -8.71
C THR A 120 -4.72 2.13 -9.76
N GLU A 121 -4.72 3.35 -10.27
CA GLU A 121 -5.54 3.77 -11.40
C GLU A 121 -5.18 3.01 -12.68
N LEU A 122 -3.87 2.88 -12.96
CA LEU A 122 -3.37 2.14 -14.11
C LEU A 122 -3.74 0.63 -14.02
N LEU A 123 -3.64 0.03 -12.83
CA LEU A 123 -4.05 -1.36 -12.60
C LEU A 123 -5.56 -1.55 -12.74
N LYS A 124 -6.39 -0.63 -12.26
CA LYS A 124 -7.84 -0.66 -12.45
C LYS A 124 -8.22 -0.53 -13.93
N GLN A 125 -7.58 0.38 -14.64
CA GLN A 125 -7.79 0.54 -16.08
C GLN A 125 -7.38 -0.73 -16.83
N ALA A 126 -6.23 -1.32 -16.50
CA ALA A 126 -5.77 -2.59 -17.08
C ALA A 126 -6.73 -3.76 -16.80
N ALA A 127 -7.33 -3.81 -15.62
CA ALA A 127 -8.30 -4.82 -15.26
C ALA A 127 -9.63 -4.66 -16.01
N ALA A 128 -10.08 -3.42 -16.23
CA ALA A 128 -11.33 -3.10 -16.91
C ALA A 128 -11.21 -3.24 -18.45
N ASP A 129 -10.14 -2.73 -19.04
CA ASP A 129 -9.86 -2.79 -20.47
C ASP A 129 -8.36 -3.02 -20.73
N PRO A 130 -7.96 -4.29 -20.92
CA PRO A 130 -6.57 -4.67 -21.18
C PRO A 130 -5.94 -4.00 -22.41
N SER A 131 -6.77 -3.60 -23.37
CA SER A 131 -6.29 -2.99 -24.62
C SER A 131 -5.96 -1.50 -24.48
N SER A 132 -6.43 -0.87 -23.39
CA SER A 132 -6.26 0.57 -23.14
C SER A 132 -4.90 0.93 -22.54
N VAL A 133 -4.15 -0.04 -22.01
CA VAL A 133 -2.90 0.20 -21.29
C VAL A 133 -1.68 -0.23 -22.11
N ASP A 134 -0.76 0.73 -22.31
CA ASP A 134 0.51 0.47 -23.00
C ASP A 134 1.60 0.02 -21.98
N ALA A 135 2.51 -0.85 -22.42
CA ALA A 135 3.70 -1.24 -21.67
C ALA A 135 4.55 -0.03 -21.19
N ALA A 136 4.56 1.04 -21.98
CA ALA A 136 5.27 2.27 -21.65
C ALA A 136 4.75 2.92 -20.36
N ALA A 137 3.45 2.84 -20.09
CA ALA A 137 2.84 3.41 -18.89
C ALA A 137 3.38 2.76 -17.60
N PHE A 138 3.58 1.43 -17.61
CA PHE A 138 4.18 0.72 -16.47
C PHE A 138 5.69 0.94 -16.29
N SER A 139 6.35 1.53 -17.29
CA SER A 139 7.80 1.76 -17.27
C SER A 139 8.21 3.15 -16.79
N GLU A 140 7.28 3.99 -16.38
CA GLU A 140 7.56 5.31 -15.82
C GLU A 140 8.23 5.20 -14.43
N GLU A 141 9.13 6.15 -14.11
CA GLU A 141 9.83 6.14 -12.82
C GLU A 141 8.87 6.38 -11.64
N SER A 142 7.84 7.22 -11.84
CA SER A 142 6.77 7.44 -10.85
C SER A 142 6.04 6.14 -10.51
N ILE A 143 5.68 5.36 -11.53
CA ILE A 143 4.97 4.07 -11.36
C ILE A 143 5.83 3.04 -10.63
N LYS A 144 7.15 3.02 -10.88
CA LYS A 144 8.08 2.16 -10.13
C LYS A 144 8.08 2.52 -8.63
N THR A 145 8.18 3.81 -8.30
CA THR A 145 8.14 4.28 -6.90
C THR A 145 6.81 3.96 -6.24
N GLU A 146 5.70 4.15 -6.97
CA GLU A 146 4.38 3.79 -6.49
C GLU A 146 4.21 2.27 -6.30
N ALA A 147 4.83 1.45 -7.15
CA ALA A 147 4.82 -0.01 -7.00
C ALA A 147 5.59 -0.47 -5.74
N GLU A 148 6.66 0.21 -5.37
CA GLU A 148 7.37 -0.04 -4.11
C GLU A 148 6.46 0.26 -2.91
N SER A 149 5.77 1.41 -2.90
CA SER A 149 4.82 1.79 -1.87
C SER A 149 3.61 0.85 -1.83
N PHE A 150 3.05 0.50 -2.99
CA PHE A 150 1.96 -0.46 -3.10
C PHE A 150 2.35 -1.83 -2.54
N ARG A 151 3.55 -2.33 -2.85
CA ARG A 151 4.03 -3.62 -2.33
C ARG A 151 4.16 -3.62 -0.80
N ARG A 152 4.64 -2.52 -0.21
CA ARG A 152 4.69 -2.35 1.25
C ARG A 152 3.27 -2.39 1.85
N ALA A 153 2.33 -1.59 1.30
CA ALA A 153 0.94 -1.59 1.74
C ALA A 153 0.28 -2.97 1.61
N TYR A 154 0.52 -3.66 0.49
CA TYR A 154 0.01 -5.00 0.24
C TYR A 154 0.46 -5.99 1.33
N ARG A 155 1.75 -5.98 1.69
CA ARG A 155 2.31 -6.86 2.73
C ARG A 155 1.72 -6.58 4.11
N LEU A 156 1.48 -5.31 4.44
CA LEU A 156 0.86 -4.91 5.70
C LEU A 156 -0.64 -5.24 5.75
N ARG A 157 -1.35 -5.17 4.63
CA ARG A 157 -2.81 -5.37 4.60
C ARG A 157 -3.24 -6.79 4.33
N LEU A 158 -2.60 -7.49 3.40
CA LEU A 158 -3.01 -8.80 2.86
C LEU A 158 -1.88 -9.84 2.87
N GLY A 159 -0.66 -9.43 3.18
CA GLY A 159 0.52 -10.28 3.09
C GLY A 159 1.01 -10.80 4.45
N ASP A 160 2.29 -11.10 4.48
CA ASP A 160 3.01 -11.72 5.59
C ASP A 160 3.29 -10.79 6.80
N GLN A 161 2.81 -9.55 6.75
CA GLN A 161 3.07 -8.53 7.78
C GLN A 161 1.80 -7.93 8.39
N THR A 162 0.66 -8.55 8.16
CA THR A 162 -0.63 -8.11 8.71
C THR A 162 -0.59 -8.08 10.24
N ASP A 163 -0.08 -9.14 10.88
CA ASP A 163 0.04 -9.22 12.35
C ASP A 163 0.95 -8.11 12.91
N LEU A 164 2.03 -7.77 12.19
CA LEU A 164 2.94 -6.71 12.60
C LEU A 164 2.25 -5.34 12.56
N TRP A 165 1.42 -5.11 11.55
CA TRP A 165 0.63 -3.88 11.43
C TRP A 165 -0.44 -3.79 12.52
N GLU A 166 -1.14 -4.88 12.81
CA GLU A 166 -2.14 -4.94 13.87
C GLU A 166 -1.54 -4.63 15.24
N GLN A 167 -0.38 -5.23 15.57
CA GLN A 167 0.35 -4.92 16.80
C GLN A 167 0.78 -3.45 16.88
N PHE A 168 1.21 -2.87 15.73
CA PHE A 168 1.58 -1.46 15.68
C PHE A 168 0.38 -0.54 15.94
N VAL A 169 -0.76 -0.81 15.31
CA VAL A 169 -2.00 -0.02 15.49
C VAL A 169 -2.47 -0.14 16.94
N GLU A 170 -2.53 -1.33 17.51
CA GLU A 170 -2.90 -1.55 18.90
C GLU A 170 -1.99 -0.78 19.87
N ALA A 171 -0.67 -0.85 19.66
CA ALA A 171 0.29 -0.12 20.50
C ALA A 171 0.14 1.40 20.37
N ARG A 172 -0.09 1.91 19.16
CA ARG A 172 -0.32 3.34 18.90
C ARG A 172 -1.60 3.83 19.60
N ASP A 173 -2.69 3.10 19.41
CA ASP A 173 -4.00 3.49 19.94
C ASP A 173 -4.01 3.42 21.48
N ASP A 174 -3.39 2.40 22.08
CA ASP A 174 -3.21 2.30 23.53
C ASP A 174 -2.41 3.49 24.09
N LEU A 175 -1.24 3.79 23.50
CA LEU A 175 -0.37 4.86 24.00
C LEU A 175 -0.92 6.26 23.73
N SER A 176 -1.67 6.45 22.65
CA SER A 176 -2.31 7.74 22.37
C SER A 176 -3.32 8.13 23.44
N VAL A 177 -3.95 7.15 24.08
CA VAL A 177 -4.90 7.36 25.20
C VAL A 177 -4.16 7.44 26.54
N ASN A 178 -3.25 6.49 26.82
CA ASN A 178 -2.66 6.31 28.14
C ASN A 178 -1.39 7.13 28.37
N ALA A 179 -0.67 7.48 27.33
CA ALA A 179 0.59 8.24 27.40
C ALA A 179 0.77 9.20 26.20
N PRO A 180 -0.15 10.14 25.94
CA PRO A 180 -0.16 10.96 24.72
C PRO A 180 1.09 11.86 24.58
N MET A 181 1.73 12.24 25.68
CA MET A 181 2.92 13.09 25.69
C MET A 181 4.24 12.31 25.68
N ALA A 182 4.19 10.99 25.71
CA ALA A 182 5.39 10.18 25.67
C ALA A 182 6.11 10.30 24.31
N THR A 183 7.43 10.32 24.33
CA THR A 183 8.25 10.39 23.11
C THR A 183 8.00 9.20 22.18
N VAL A 184 7.70 8.03 22.74
CA VAL A 184 7.38 6.83 21.97
C VAL A 184 6.05 6.99 21.22
N THR A 185 5.04 7.62 21.83
CA THR A 185 3.75 7.90 21.18
C THR A 185 3.92 8.84 19.99
N GLN A 186 4.70 9.91 20.14
CA GLN A 186 5.01 10.82 19.03
C GLN A 186 5.75 10.13 17.87
N LYS A 187 6.63 9.17 18.17
CA LYS A 187 7.29 8.36 17.14
C LYS A 187 6.30 7.45 16.40
N LEU A 188 5.34 6.85 17.11
CA LEU A 188 4.31 5.99 16.50
C LEU A 188 3.38 6.81 15.59
N GLU A 189 2.93 7.98 16.04
CA GLU A 189 2.13 8.90 15.23
C GLU A 189 2.91 9.38 14.01
N GLY A 190 4.18 9.77 14.19
CA GLY A 190 5.05 10.20 13.10
C GLY A 190 5.29 9.14 12.03
N ALA A 191 5.23 7.86 12.39
CA ALA A 191 5.44 6.76 11.44
C ALA A 191 4.32 6.61 10.39
N THR A 192 3.14 7.21 10.62
CA THR A 192 2.01 7.20 9.68
C THR A 192 1.89 8.49 8.86
N ASN A 193 2.68 9.53 9.17
CA ASN A 193 2.61 10.85 8.53
C ASN A 193 3.42 10.97 7.23
N GLY A 194 3.98 9.89 6.72
CA GLY A 194 4.87 9.91 5.57
C GLY A 194 4.73 8.68 4.68
N GLU A 195 5.87 8.19 4.20
CA GLU A 195 5.94 6.96 3.45
C GLU A 195 5.52 5.76 4.29
N ILE A 196 5.01 4.71 3.62
CA ILE A 196 4.68 3.44 4.27
C ILE A 196 5.95 2.87 4.91
N PRO A 197 5.96 2.65 6.23
CA PRO A 197 7.16 2.24 6.94
C PRO A 197 7.62 0.84 6.51
N GLU A 198 8.93 0.67 6.49
CA GLU A 198 9.53 -0.66 6.29
C GLU A 198 9.28 -1.55 7.52
N PRO A 199 9.16 -2.87 7.35
CA PRO A 199 8.87 -3.80 8.45
C PRO A 199 9.87 -3.75 9.60
N HIS A 200 11.13 -3.45 9.30
CA HIS A 200 12.15 -3.31 10.34
C HIS A 200 11.93 -2.06 11.18
N ALA A 201 11.44 -0.97 10.58
CA ALA A 201 11.10 0.25 11.31
C ALA A 201 9.92 0.02 12.26
N LEU A 202 8.86 -0.69 11.81
CA LEU A 202 7.74 -1.07 12.68
C LEU A 202 8.19 -1.94 13.86
N ARG A 203 9.06 -2.94 13.61
CA ARG A 203 9.61 -3.78 14.69
C ARG A 203 10.44 -2.97 15.69
N SER A 204 11.25 -2.03 15.22
CA SER A 204 12.01 -1.13 16.09
C SER A 204 11.09 -0.28 16.95
N LEU A 205 10.03 0.27 16.39
CA LEU A 205 9.03 1.04 17.15
C LEU A 205 8.32 0.19 18.21
N LEU A 206 7.95 -1.05 17.87
CA LEU A 206 7.36 -1.97 18.84
C LEU A 206 8.34 -2.35 19.97
N GLN A 207 9.62 -2.45 19.69
CA GLN A 207 10.64 -2.64 20.73
C GLN A 207 10.76 -1.40 21.63
N ASP A 208 10.73 -0.18 21.06
CA ASP A 208 10.71 1.06 21.85
C ASP A 208 9.48 1.08 22.79
N VAL A 209 8.31 0.63 22.31
CA VAL A 209 7.09 0.52 23.13
C VAL A 209 7.27 -0.48 24.29
N GLN A 210 7.86 -1.63 24.02
CA GLN A 210 8.12 -2.64 25.07
C GLN A 210 9.06 -2.10 26.14
N GLN A 211 10.15 -1.44 25.73
CA GLN A 211 11.09 -0.81 26.67
C GLN A 211 10.42 0.28 27.49
N TYR A 212 9.57 1.11 26.88
CA TYR A 212 8.81 2.13 27.61
C TYR A 212 7.88 1.50 28.66
N ARG A 213 7.15 0.45 28.31
CA ARG A 213 6.26 -0.26 29.25
C ARG A 213 7.03 -0.93 30.39
N GLU A 214 8.22 -1.44 30.13
CA GLU A 214 9.09 -2.04 31.17
C GLU A 214 9.61 -0.95 32.14
N GLN A 215 10.02 0.21 31.63
CA GLN A 215 10.44 1.34 32.44
C GLN A 215 9.31 1.85 33.34
N GLN A 216 8.10 1.98 32.81
CA GLN A 216 6.93 2.38 33.60
C GLN A 216 6.59 1.39 34.72
N LYS A 217 6.75 0.09 34.48
CA LYS A 217 6.57 -0.92 35.53
C LYS A 217 7.62 -0.79 36.64
N GLN A 218 8.88 -0.60 36.29
CA GLN A 218 9.96 -0.41 37.28
C GLN A 218 9.76 0.86 38.11
N GLU A 219 9.34 1.97 37.47
CA GLU A 219 9.05 3.21 38.19
C GLU A 219 7.90 3.05 39.21
N VAL A 220 6.90 2.23 38.88
CA VAL A 220 5.79 1.91 39.80
C VAL A 220 6.24 0.99 40.93
N GLU A 221 7.07 -0.01 40.63
CA GLU A 221 7.63 -0.94 41.64
C GLU A 221 8.57 -0.19 42.61
N ASP A 222 9.46 0.67 42.10
CA ASP A 222 10.39 1.45 42.92
C ASP A 222 9.68 2.52 43.76
N SER A 223 8.54 3.06 43.30
CA SER A 223 7.76 4.05 44.07
C SER A 223 6.88 3.43 45.15
N GLY A 224 6.72 2.12 45.16
CA GLY A 224 5.88 1.36 46.10
C GLY A 224 6.62 0.79 47.31
N GLU A 225 7.96 0.87 47.37
CA GLU A 225 8.75 0.21 48.42
C GLU A 225 9.05 1.08 49.66
N ASP A 226 8.67 2.36 49.69
CA ASP A 226 8.98 3.27 50.83
C ASP A 226 7.76 3.65 51.71
N GLU A 227 6.62 3.00 51.59
CA GLU A 227 5.59 3.10 52.61
C GLU A 227 5.74 1.96 53.63
N ASP A 228 6.80 1.98 54.44
CA ASP A 228 6.84 1.32 55.72
C ASP A 228 5.70 1.90 56.60
N TYR A 229 4.50 1.36 56.43
CA TYR A 229 3.48 1.49 57.48
C TYR A 229 3.97 0.73 58.68
N GLU A 230 4.63 1.46 59.63
CA GLU A 230 4.69 1.03 61.00
C GLU A 230 3.28 0.61 61.42
N THR A 231 3.09 -0.71 61.53
CA THR A 231 1.94 -1.28 62.17
C THR A 231 1.98 -0.88 63.65
N GLY A 232 1.50 0.32 63.94
CA GLY A 232 1.03 0.65 65.28
C GLY A 232 -0.19 -0.17 65.58
N GLU A 233 -0.01 -1.08 66.52
CA GLU A 233 -1.07 -1.85 67.14
C GLU A 233 -2.15 -0.92 67.70
N ASP A 234 -3.41 -1.36 67.55
CA ASP A 234 -4.57 -0.90 68.31
C ASP A 234 -5.06 0.56 68.07
N GLU A 235 -6.00 0.65 67.14
CA GLU A 235 -7.31 1.28 67.37
C GLU A 235 -8.12 1.07 66.07
N THR A 236 -9.18 0.24 66.17
CA THR A 236 -10.19 0.16 65.14
C THR A 236 -10.93 1.51 65.09
N PRO A 237 -10.75 2.30 64.00
CA PRO A 237 -11.69 3.40 63.84
C PRO A 237 -12.96 2.77 63.26
N ASP A 238 -14.01 2.92 64.01
CA ASP A 238 -15.39 2.84 63.47
C ASP A 238 -15.45 3.84 62.32
N THR A 239 -15.21 3.34 61.11
CA THR A 239 -15.31 4.15 59.90
C THR A 239 -16.79 4.20 59.59
N ASP A 240 -17.44 5.23 60.14
CA ASP A 240 -18.78 5.65 59.73
C ASP A 240 -18.76 5.87 58.23
N LEU A 241 -19.45 5.00 57.51
CA LEU A 241 -19.70 5.10 56.03
C LEU A 241 -20.45 6.39 55.66
N ASP A 242 -20.88 7.14 56.62
CA ASP A 242 -21.64 8.39 56.44
C ASP A 242 -20.78 9.62 56.10
N ASP A 243 -19.43 9.59 56.34
CA ASP A 243 -18.54 10.72 56.03
C ASP A 243 -18.09 10.80 54.54
N PHE A 244 -18.37 9.78 53.74
CA PHE A 244 -18.08 9.79 52.30
C PHE A 244 -19.18 10.44 51.46
N THR A 245 -20.38 10.52 51.97
CA THR A 245 -21.52 11.15 51.30
C THR A 245 -21.59 12.67 51.45
N ASP A 246 -20.88 13.25 52.42
CA ASP A 246 -20.89 14.70 52.67
C ASP A 246 -19.91 15.49 51.78
N LYS A 247 -19.01 14.83 51.07
CA LYS A 247 -18.06 15.49 50.14
C LYS A 247 -18.57 15.69 48.73
N PHE A 248 -19.58 14.94 48.30
CA PHE A 248 -20.25 15.11 47.05
C PHE A 248 -21.73 15.28 47.33
N GLY A 249 -22.18 16.52 47.35
CA GLY A 249 -23.59 16.83 47.60
C GLY A 249 -24.51 16.12 46.56
N PRO A 250 -25.76 15.76 46.93
CA PRO A 250 -26.69 15.10 46.03
C PRO A 250 -26.96 15.87 44.73
N ASP A 251 -26.70 17.17 44.69
CA ASP A 251 -26.82 18.03 43.50
C ASP A 251 -25.77 17.77 42.44
N ASP A 252 -24.55 17.32 42.82
CA ASP A 252 -23.46 17.05 41.83
C ASP A 252 -23.68 15.75 41.06
N THR A 253 -24.35 14.76 41.66
CA THR A 253 -24.71 13.51 40.99
C THR A 253 -25.84 13.67 40.01
N GLU A 254 -26.85 14.48 40.30
CA GLU A 254 -27.93 14.81 39.38
C GLU A 254 -27.46 15.65 38.21
N GLN A 255 -26.60 16.66 38.41
CA GLN A 255 -26.00 17.44 37.33
C GLN A 255 -25.09 16.58 36.41
N THR A 256 -24.39 15.63 36.98
CA THR A 256 -23.55 14.71 36.18
C THR A 256 -24.43 13.76 35.36
N LYS A 257 -25.52 13.25 35.90
CA LYS A 257 -26.48 12.44 35.15
C LYS A 257 -27.17 13.23 34.04
N GLU A 258 -27.59 14.47 34.29
CA GLU A 258 -28.16 15.34 33.25
C GLU A 258 -27.17 15.63 32.12
N ARG A 259 -25.93 15.86 32.44
CA ARG A 259 -24.86 16.07 31.43
C ARG A 259 -24.56 14.81 30.62
N LEU A 260 -24.54 13.64 31.24
CA LEU A 260 -24.37 12.35 30.54
C LEU A 260 -25.56 12.06 29.65
N GLN A 261 -26.81 12.31 30.11
CA GLN A 261 -28.01 12.11 29.31
C GLN A 261 -28.04 13.05 28.10
N ALA A 262 -27.67 14.32 28.26
CA ALA A 262 -27.58 15.28 27.17
C ALA A 262 -26.53 14.91 26.14
N LEU A 263 -25.42 14.25 26.55
CA LEU A 263 -24.40 13.72 25.64
C LEU A 263 -24.89 12.51 24.86
N ILE A 264 -25.63 11.61 25.50
CA ILE A 264 -26.27 10.44 24.86
C ILE A 264 -27.29 10.89 23.82
N ASP A 265 -28.18 11.81 24.20
CA ASP A 265 -29.21 12.34 23.30
C ASP A 265 -28.60 13.04 22.07
N ARG A 266 -27.45 13.74 22.24
CA ARG A 266 -26.73 14.38 21.15
C ARG A 266 -26.05 13.38 20.22
N LEU A 267 -25.49 12.29 20.74
CA LEU A 267 -24.91 11.21 19.95
C LEU A 267 -25.97 10.46 19.14
N ASP A 268 -27.16 10.27 19.70
CA ASP A 268 -28.28 9.64 19.01
C ASP A 268 -28.85 10.54 17.89
N GLU A 269 -28.87 11.87 18.06
CA GLU A 269 -29.23 12.82 17.00
C GLU A 269 -28.20 12.85 15.87
N GLU A 270 -26.90 12.81 16.17
CA GLU A 270 -25.83 12.75 15.15
C GLU A 270 -25.86 11.42 14.39
N ALA A 271 -26.12 10.30 15.06
CA ALA A 271 -26.28 8.99 14.43
C ALA A 271 -27.53 8.93 13.54
N ALA A 272 -28.64 9.50 13.96
CA ALA A 272 -29.85 9.59 13.15
C ALA A 272 -29.68 10.50 11.93
N GLY A 273 -28.92 11.58 12.04
CA GLY A 273 -28.59 12.48 10.91
C GLY A 273 -27.73 11.81 9.83
N GLN A 274 -26.83 10.89 10.18
CA GLN A 274 -26.03 10.14 9.22
C GLN A 274 -26.82 9.08 8.45
N ILE A 275 -27.85 8.50 9.04
CA ILE A 275 -28.71 7.49 8.37
C ILE A 275 -29.58 8.11 7.26
N VAL A 276 -29.98 9.37 7.39
CA VAL A 276 -30.82 10.06 6.39
C VAL A 276 -30.07 10.43 5.12
N LEU A 277 -28.73 10.57 5.17
CA LEU A 277 -27.90 10.90 3.99
C LEU A 277 -27.63 9.70 3.06
N ILE A 278 -27.91 8.47 3.48
CA ILE A 278 -27.69 7.24 2.68
C ILE A 278 -28.94 6.83 1.87
N GLN A 279 -30.09 7.46 2.07
CA GLN A 279 -31.37 7.10 1.43
C GLN A 279 -31.89 8.09 0.39
N GLN A 280 -31.05 8.90 -0.26
CA GLN A 280 -31.51 9.65 -1.45
C GLN A 280 -31.01 8.99 -2.73
N PRO A 281 -31.92 8.76 -3.71
CA PRO A 281 -31.70 7.98 -4.93
C PRO A 281 -30.77 8.65 -5.94
#